data_41924bbf40c464ef3abe74c91b32e2e3
#
_entry.id   41924bbf40c464ef3abe74c91b32e2e3
#
_cell.length_a   1.000
_cell.length_b   1.000
_cell.length_c   1.000
_cell.angle_alpha   90.00
_cell.angle_beta   90.00
_cell.angle_gamma   90.00
#
_symmetry.space_group_name_H-M   'P 1'
#
loop_
_entity.id
_entity.type
_entity.pdbx_description
1 polymer ?
#
loop_
_entity_poly.entity_id
_entity_poly.type
_entity_poly.pdbx_seq_one_letter_code
_entity_poly.pdbx_strand_id
1 'polypeptide(L)'
;MDRVTLHLHWVGRRLLLGLGQTAAVVLFVFALTEALPGDAAVALAGDQPDPERIARIRAALDLDRPAAERFLDWAAGLLHGDLGTSLVSGRPVAAYLSGGLGPTVLLACATLVVLLPLSAGLGVLCARREGGPLDRSLSALTLAVHSVPEFALGVLLATVFGLWLGWLPPTAVGADPLTEPAVLVLPVLVLVSRPVCTLSRLVRAGMIDAMASPYVAQAQRCGVGGARLRWAHALPNALAPAAQQVARTCDWLLSGVIVVEALFVIPGLGTVLVDAVAARDVPVVQGMAVVFGVVTVLANLGADLVARRFAPRAEVVA
;
A
#
# COMPACT_ATOMS: atom_id res chain seq x y z
N MET A 1 28.07 -23.11 -9.30
CA MET A 1 27.15 -22.62 -8.22
C MET A 1 25.73 -22.90 -8.68
N ASP A 2 24.99 -23.73 -7.95
CA ASP A 2 23.65 -24.15 -8.37
C ASP A 2 22.68 -22.96 -8.35
N ARG A 3 21.74 -22.96 -9.32
CA ARG A 3 20.71 -21.90 -9.42
C ARG A 3 19.97 -21.68 -8.10
N VAL A 4 19.82 -22.72 -7.29
CA VAL A 4 19.18 -22.67 -5.97
C VAL A 4 20.01 -21.86 -4.98
N THR A 5 21.33 -22.00 -4.97
CA THR A 5 22.23 -21.24 -4.07
C THR A 5 22.27 -19.75 -4.41
N LEU A 6 22.23 -19.40 -5.70
CA LEU A 6 22.13 -18.02 -6.17
C LEU A 6 20.81 -17.36 -5.77
N HIS A 7 19.69 -18.09 -5.85
CA HIS A 7 18.38 -17.58 -5.41
C HIS A 7 18.33 -17.39 -3.90
N LEU A 8 18.85 -18.33 -3.11
CA LEU A 8 18.88 -18.22 -1.64
C LEU A 8 19.76 -17.04 -1.18
N HIS A 9 20.92 -16.85 -1.80
CA HIS A 9 21.82 -15.74 -1.48
C HIS A 9 21.16 -14.37 -1.79
N TRP A 10 20.46 -14.27 -2.91
CA TRP A 10 19.72 -13.04 -3.27
C TRP A 10 18.57 -12.75 -2.32
N VAL A 11 17.75 -13.77 -1.98
CA VAL A 11 16.66 -13.62 -0.99
C VAL A 11 17.22 -13.19 0.37
N GLY A 12 18.30 -13.86 0.82
CA GLY A 12 18.96 -13.51 2.08
C GLY A 12 19.46 -12.06 2.11
N ARG A 13 20.11 -11.61 1.03
CA ARG A 13 20.55 -10.21 0.91
C ARG A 13 19.38 -9.22 0.94
N ARG A 14 18.27 -9.55 0.26
CA ARG A 14 17.05 -8.71 0.26
C ARG A 14 16.41 -8.63 1.64
N LEU A 15 16.32 -9.76 2.35
CA LEU A 15 15.81 -9.79 3.71
C LEU A 15 16.69 -8.98 4.67
N LEU A 16 18.02 -9.11 4.57
CA LEU A 16 18.95 -8.32 5.40
C LEU A 16 18.82 -6.81 5.13
N LEU A 17 18.72 -6.42 3.86
CA LEU A 17 18.49 -5.02 3.49
C LEU A 17 17.12 -4.53 4.00
N GLY A 18 16.08 -5.35 3.88
CA GLY A 18 14.75 -5.04 4.37
C GLY A 18 14.71 -4.89 5.90
N LEU A 19 15.37 -5.78 6.64
CA LEU A 19 15.52 -5.67 8.09
C LEU A 19 16.28 -4.40 8.48
N GLY A 20 17.35 -4.07 7.77
CA GLY A 20 18.10 -2.83 7.99
C GLY A 20 17.25 -1.58 7.73
N GLN A 21 16.44 -1.58 6.67
CA GLN A 21 15.51 -0.50 6.37
C GLN A 21 14.42 -0.38 7.45
N THR A 22 13.82 -1.50 7.87
CA THR A 22 12.82 -1.50 8.95
C THR A 22 13.42 -0.97 10.25
N ALA A 23 14.62 -1.42 10.63
CA ALA A 23 15.32 -0.93 11.82
C ALA A 23 15.61 0.57 11.73
N ALA A 24 16.03 1.08 10.57
CA ALA A 24 16.26 2.50 10.36
C ALA A 24 14.97 3.32 10.48
N VAL A 25 13.86 2.84 9.91
CA VAL A 25 12.53 3.49 10.02
C VAL A 25 12.07 3.51 11.47
N VAL A 26 12.21 2.41 12.18
CA VAL A 26 11.84 2.27 13.58
C VAL A 26 12.64 3.22 14.47
N LEU A 27 13.96 3.28 14.26
CA LEU A 27 14.83 4.23 14.98
C LEU A 27 14.44 5.69 14.66
N PHE A 28 14.15 5.98 13.39
CA PHE A 28 13.74 7.31 12.97
C PHE A 28 12.39 7.71 13.58
N VAL A 29 11.40 6.81 13.60
CA VAL A 29 10.09 7.06 14.23
C VAL A 29 10.24 7.27 15.71
N PHE A 30 11.06 6.46 16.40
CA PHE A 30 11.36 6.66 17.81
C PHE A 30 12.01 8.03 18.05
N ALA A 31 13.06 8.38 17.31
CA ALA A 31 13.72 9.68 17.43
C ALA A 31 12.78 10.85 17.13
N LEU A 32 11.90 10.70 16.14
CA LEU A 32 10.90 11.71 15.80
C LEU A 32 9.86 11.89 16.91
N THR A 33 9.36 10.80 17.48
CA THR A 33 8.41 10.85 18.61
C THR A 33 9.02 11.48 19.85
N GLU A 34 10.30 11.22 20.10
CA GLU A 34 11.06 11.82 21.22
C GLU A 34 11.33 13.33 20.98
N ALA A 35 11.57 13.72 19.72
CA ALA A 35 11.82 15.12 19.33
C ALA A 35 10.55 15.98 19.23
N LEU A 36 9.35 15.38 19.32
CA LEU A 36 8.10 16.14 19.26
C LEU A 36 8.02 17.15 20.42
N PRO A 37 7.75 18.43 20.12
CA PRO A 37 7.60 19.42 21.19
C PRO A 37 6.40 19.11 22.07
N GLY A 38 6.62 19.13 23.38
CA GLY A 38 5.60 18.84 24.41
C GLY A 38 5.88 17.52 25.12
N ASP A 39 5.47 17.49 26.38
CA ASP A 39 5.59 16.32 27.23
C ASP A 39 4.41 15.38 26.98
N ALA A 40 4.70 14.11 26.65
CA ALA A 40 3.67 13.09 26.46
C ALA A 40 2.79 12.94 27.71
N ALA A 41 3.35 13.08 28.92
CA ALA A 41 2.60 13.04 30.16
C ALA A 41 1.61 14.22 30.27
N VAL A 42 2.00 15.41 29.81
CA VAL A 42 1.11 16.58 29.79
C VAL A 42 0.00 16.38 28.77
N ALA A 43 0.31 15.87 27.57
CA ALA A 43 -0.69 15.60 26.54
C ALA A 43 -1.73 14.57 27.00
N LEU A 44 -1.31 13.53 27.71
CA LEU A 44 -2.19 12.50 28.27
C LEU A 44 -2.96 12.96 29.53
N ALA A 45 -2.47 13.97 30.22
CA ALA A 45 -3.16 14.52 31.40
C ALA A 45 -4.43 15.31 31.05
N GLY A 46 -4.59 15.75 29.78
CA GLY A 46 -5.77 16.44 29.27
C GLY A 46 -5.75 17.96 29.49
N ASP A 47 -6.89 18.64 29.31
CA ASP A 47 -7.00 20.11 29.27
C ASP A 47 -6.79 20.81 30.63
N GLN A 48 -6.85 20.07 31.72
CA GLN A 48 -6.56 20.59 33.05
C GLN A 48 -5.49 19.72 33.76
N PRO A 49 -4.21 19.92 33.44
CA PRO A 49 -3.15 19.09 33.96
C PRO A 49 -2.88 19.40 35.44
N ASP A 50 -3.27 18.46 36.32
CA ASP A 50 -2.83 18.44 37.71
C ASP A 50 -1.36 17.94 37.75
N PRO A 51 -0.44 18.71 38.41
CA PRO A 51 0.96 18.30 38.53
C PRO A 51 1.19 16.89 39.08
N GLU A 52 0.35 16.45 40.03
CA GLU A 52 0.43 15.10 40.57
C GLU A 52 0.03 14.03 39.56
N ARG A 53 -0.96 14.32 38.71
CA ARG A 53 -1.39 13.41 37.62
C ARG A 53 -0.30 13.30 36.56
N ILE A 54 0.31 14.43 36.19
CA ILE A 54 1.44 14.42 35.24
C ILE A 54 2.60 13.60 35.76
N ALA A 55 2.98 13.79 37.05
CA ALA A 55 4.07 13.05 37.67
C ALA A 55 3.78 11.53 37.68
N ARG A 56 2.54 11.14 38.03
CA ARG A 56 2.13 9.72 38.01
C ARG A 56 2.18 9.12 36.60
N ILE A 57 1.70 9.86 35.58
CA ILE A 57 1.76 9.41 34.17
C ILE A 57 3.22 9.29 33.74
N ARG A 58 4.07 10.26 34.06
CA ARG A 58 5.49 10.26 33.71
C ARG A 58 6.23 9.07 34.33
N ALA A 59 5.99 8.79 35.61
CA ALA A 59 6.54 7.64 36.29
C ALA A 59 6.00 6.30 35.74
N ALA A 60 4.71 6.22 35.42
CA ALA A 60 4.09 5.02 34.84
C ALA A 60 4.60 4.69 33.43
N LEU A 61 5.09 5.69 32.70
CA LEU A 61 5.59 5.57 31.32
C LEU A 61 7.13 5.56 31.26
N ASP A 62 7.80 5.53 32.40
CA ASP A 62 9.28 5.57 32.52
C ASP A 62 9.90 6.74 31.71
N LEU A 63 9.19 7.87 31.57
CA LEU A 63 9.63 9.02 30.76
C LEU A 63 10.86 9.72 31.36
N ASP A 64 11.15 9.49 32.61
CA ASP A 64 12.33 10.02 33.32
C ASP A 64 13.61 9.25 32.99
N ARG A 65 13.54 8.08 32.37
CA ARG A 65 14.70 7.30 31.93
C ARG A 65 15.27 7.86 30.63
N PRO A 66 16.59 7.72 30.40
CA PRO A 66 17.21 8.11 29.14
C PRO A 66 16.52 7.48 27.92
N ALA A 67 16.28 8.26 26.86
CA ALA A 67 15.61 7.79 25.65
C ALA A 67 16.30 6.55 25.02
N ALA A 68 17.64 6.49 25.11
CA ALA A 68 18.40 5.35 24.60
C ALA A 68 18.07 4.04 25.35
N GLU A 69 17.88 4.10 26.66
CA GLU A 69 17.51 2.92 27.46
C GLU A 69 16.09 2.47 27.11
N ARG A 70 15.15 3.40 27.04
CA ARG A 70 13.76 3.11 26.64
C ARG A 70 13.68 2.48 25.24
N PHE A 71 14.50 2.98 24.31
CA PHE A 71 14.58 2.39 22.98
C PHE A 71 15.12 0.96 23.00
N LEU A 72 16.20 0.71 23.77
CA LEU A 72 16.80 -0.62 23.86
C LEU A 72 15.86 -1.64 24.52
N ASP A 73 15.17 -1.24 25.59
CA ASP A 73 14.18 -2.10 26.26
C ASP A 73 13.02 -2.43 25.33
N TRP A 74 12.48 -1.43 24.62
CA TRP A 74 11.43 -1.65 23.62
C TRP A 74 11.92 -2.52 22.46
N ALA A 75 13.11 -2.27 21.92
CA ALA A 75 13.69 -3.08 20.85
C ALA A 75 13.95 -4.53 21.28
N ALA A 76 14.37 -4.74 22.55
CA ALA A 76 14.48 -6.08 23.11
C ALA A 76 13.11 -6.77 23.24
N GLY A 77 12.06 -6.03 23.66
CA GLY A 77 10.68 -6.52 23.68
C GLY A 77 10.21 -6.98 22.29
N LEU A 78 10.54 -6.23 21.22
CA LEU A 78 10.20 -6.62 19.84
C LEU A 78 10.75 -7.99 19.45
N LEU A 79 11.96 -8.36 19.90
CA LEU A 79 12.56 -9.67 19.61
C LEU A 79 11.77 -10.83 20.26
N HIS A 80 10.99 -10.53 21.30
CA HIS A 80 10.10 -11.48 21.98
C HIS A 80 8.64 -11.36 21.51
N GLY A 81 8.37 -10.50 20.51
CA GLY A 81 7.03 -10.26 19.97
C GLY A 81 6.17 -9.30 20.82
N ASP A 82 6.77 -8.63 21.81
CA ASP A 82 6.10 -7.61 22.58
C ASP A 82 6.23 -6.24 21.89
N LEU A 83 5.08 -5.72 21.43
CA LEU A 83 4.97 -4.42 20.79
C LEU A 83 4.64 -3.31 21.81
N GLY A 84 4.49 -3.65 23.08
CA GLY A 84 4.08 -2.74 24.13
C GLY A 84 2.56 -2.56 24.26
N THR A 85 2.18 -1.59 25.07
CA THR A 85 0.79 -1.26 25.40
C THR A 85 0.50 0.21 25.08
N SER A 86 -0.72 0.49 24.63
CA SER A 86 -1.22 1.84 24.38
C SER A 86 -1.20 2.67 25.66
N LEU A 87 -0.68 3.88 25.58
CA LEU A 87 -0.65 4.84 26.70
C LEU A 87 -2.04 5.41 27.02
N VAL A 88 -2.90 5.45 26.00
CA VAL A 88 -4.24 6.06 26.09
C VAL A 88 -5.25 5.05 26.65
N SER A 89 -5.24 3.82 26.11
CA SER A 89 -6.26 2.82 26.43
C SER A 89 -5.79 1.69 27.33
N GLY A 90 -4.47 1.53 27.55
CA GLY A 90 -3.88 0.39 28.26
C GLY A 90 -3.98 -0.95 27.53
N ARG A 91 -4.49 -0.99 26.28
CA ARG A 91 -4.62 -2.22 25.50
C ARG A 91 -3.30 -2.60 24.84
N PRO A 92 -2.99 -3.90 24.68
CA PRO A 92 -1.82 -4.33 23.92
C PRO A 92 -1.85 -3.78 22.50
N VAL A 93 -0.71 -3.29 21.99
CA VAL A 93 -0.58 -2.81 20.59
C VAL A 93 -0.95 -3.90 19.58
N ALA A 94 -0.59 -5.16 19.89
CA ALA A 94 -0.97 -6.33 19.06
C ALA A 94 -2.48 -6.45 18.83
N ALA A 95 -3.33 -6.01 19.78
CA ALA A 95 -4.78 -6.04 19.63
C ALA A 95 -5.29 -5.04 18.59
N TYR A 96 -4.65 -3.87 18.48
CA TYR A 96 -4.94 -2.89 17.43
C TYR A 96 -4.55 -3.42 16.06
N LEU A 97 -3.39 -4.07 15.97
CA LEU A 97 -2.90 -4.65 14.73
C LEU A 97 -3.80 -5.77 14.23
N SER A 98 -4.17 -6.69 15.10
CA SER A 98 -5.05 -7.81 14.72
C SER A 98 -6.44 -7.34 14.29
N GLY A 99 -6.98 -6.29 14.91
CA GLY A 99 -8.26 -5.69 14.55
C GLY A 99 -8.23 -4.97 13.20
N GLY A 100 -7.17 -4.19 12.94
CA GLY A 100 -7.07 -3.36 11.73
C GLY A 100 -6.55 -4.10 10.49
N LEU A 101 -5.79 -5.19 10.65
CA LEU A 101 -5.13 -5.88 9.53
C LEU A 101 -6.13 -6.42 8.50
N GLY A 102 -7.22 -7.03 8.95
CA GLY A 102 -8.24 -7.63 8.08
C GLY A 102 -8.83 -6.62 7.08
N PRO A 103 -9.43 -5.52 7.54
CA PRO A 103 -9.97 -4.48 6.67
C PRO A 103 -8.94 -3.88 5.71
N THR A 104 -7.71 -3.61 6.18
CA THR A 104 -6.63 -3.07 5.34
C THR A 104 -6.26 -4.03 4.21
N VAL A 105 -6.05 -5.32 4.53
CA VAL A 105 -5.71 -6.35 3.52
C VAL A 105 -6.87 -6.53 2.54
N LEU A 106 -8.10 -6.56 3.03
CA LEU A 106 -9.30 -6.67 2.19
C LEU A 106 -9.38 -5.53 1.19
N LEU A 107 -9.19 -4.29 1.64
CA LEU A 107 -9.21 -3.10 0.78
C LEU A 107 -8.09 -3.14 -0.26
N ALA A 108 -6.87 -3.49 0.15
CA ALA A 108 -5.73 -3.61 -0.75
C ALA A 108 -5.95 -4.72 -1.81
N CYS A 109 -6.44 -5.89 -1.40
CA CYS A 109 -6.75 -6.98 -2.30
C CYS A 109 -7.88 -6.62 -3.28
N ALA A 110 -8.97 -6.02 -2.79
CA ALA A 110 -10.07 -5.55 -3.64
C ALA A 110 -9.58 -4.53 -4.68
N THR A 111 -8.70 -3.61 -4.26
CA THR A 111 -8.08 -2.65 -5.17
C THR A 111 -7.26 -3.34 -6.26
N LEU A 112 -6.41 -4.30 -5.92
CA LEU A 112 -5.60 -5.04 -6.90
C LEU A 112 -6.45 -5.88 -7.85
N VAL A 113 -7.51 -6.52 -7.35
CA VAL A 113 -8.46 -7.31 -8.16
C VAL A 113 -9.16 -6.45 -9.21
N VAL A 114 -9.47 -5.20 -8.92
CA VAL A 114 -10.06 -4.25 -9.88
C VAL A 114 -8.99 -3.63 -10.77
N LEU A 115 -7.87 -3.19 -10.20
CA LEU A 115 -6.81 -2.46 -10.88
C LEU A 115 -6.16 -3.26 -12.00
N LEU A 116 -5.80 -4.52 -11.74
CA LEU A 116 -5.04 -5.32 -12.71
C LEU A 116 -5.81 -5.60 -14.01
N PRO A 117 -7.05 -6.13 -13.97
CA PRO A 117 -7.80 -6.37 -15.20
C PRO A 117 -8.23 -5.06 -15.88
N LEU A 118 -8.56 -4.01 -15.12
CA LEU A 118 -8.91 -2.72 -15.68
C LEU A 118 -7.74 -2.10 -16.45
N SER A 119 -6.54 -2.09 -15.85
CA SER A 119 -5.33 -1.56 -16.49
C SER A 119 -4.93 -2.36 -17.73
N ALA A 120 -5.01 -3.69 -17.66
CA ALA A 120 -4.73 -4.56 -18.80
C ALA A 120 -5.75 -4.33 -19.92
N GLY A 121 -7.04 -4.27 -19.60
CA GLY A 121 -8.11 -4.03 -20.55
C GLY A 121 -7.99 -2.68 -21.26
N LEU A 122 -7.78 -1.60 -20.48
CA LEU A 122 -7.56 -0.25 -21.03
C LEU A 122 -6.31 -0.18 -21.90
N GLY A 123 -5.19 -0.77 -21.45
CA GLY A 123 -3.95 -0.78 -22.22
C GLY A 123 -4.09 -1.50 -23.57
N VAL A 124 -4.70 -2.69 -23.56
CA VAL A 124 -4.99 -3.45 -24.80
C VAL A 124 -5.97 -2.68 -25.72
N LEU A 125 -7.00 -2.06 -25.14
CA LEU A 125 -7.99 -1.31 -25.90
C LEU A 125 -7.38 -0.09 -26.59
N CYS A 126 -6.54 0.67 -25.87
CA CYS A 126 -5.80 1.81 -26.41
C CYS A 126 -4.80 1.38 -27.49
N ALA A 127 -4.03 0.31 -27.26
CA ALA A 127 -3.07 -0.21 -28.23
C ALA A 127 -3.74 -0.68 -29.55
N ARG A 128 -4.97 -1.23 -29.49
CA ARG A 128 -5.72 -1.64 -30.69
C ARG A 128 -6.11 -0.49 -31.61
N ARG A 129 -6.22 0.71 -31.08
CA ARG A 129 -6.63 1.92 -31.83
C ARG A 129 -5.61 3.03 -31.60
N GLU A 130 -4.34 2.66 -31.68
CA GLU A 130 -3.21 3.56 -31.49
C GLU A 130 -3.36 4.86 -32.28
N GLY A 131 -3.18 6.02 -31.60
CA GLY A 131 -3.33 7.34 -32.18
C GLY A 131 -4.77 7.75 -32.55
N GLY A 132 -5.74 6.84 -32.41
CA GLY A 132 -7.15 7.11 -32.69
C GLY A 132 -7.86 7.95 -31.61
N PRO A 133 -9.09 8.40 -31.85
CA PRO A 133 -9.82 9.24 -30.89
C PRO A 133 -10.09 8.52 -29.57
N LEU A 134 -10.35 7.22 -29.59
CA LEU A 134 -10.56 6.42 -28.38
C LEU A 134 -9.30 6.32 -27.52
N ASP A 135 -8.14 6.09 -28.14
CA ASP A 135 -6.84 6.06 -27.44
C ASP A 135 -6.54 7.42 -26.80
N ARG A 136 -6.76 8.51 -27.54
CA ARG A 136 -6.53 9.88 -27.04
C ARG A 136 -7.49 10.23 -25.91
N SER A 137 -8.78 9.92 -26.03
CA SER A 137 -9.78 10.24 -25.01
C SER A 137 -9.56 9.44 -23.71
N LEU A 138 -9.30 8.13 -23.79
CA LEU A 138 -9.02 7.30 -22.61
C LEU A 138 -7.70 7.69 -21.94
N SER A 139 -6.66 7.99 -22.72
CA SER A 139 -5.38 8.48 -22.17
C SER A 139 -5.52 9.84 -21.50
N ALA A 140 -6.30 10.76 -22.10
CA ALA A 140 -6.57 12.06 -21.48
C ALA A 140 -7.41 11.92 -20.20
N LEU A 141 -8.43 11.06 -20.19
CA LEU A 141 -9.28 10.81 -19.03
C LEU A 141 -8.47 10.23 -17.87
N THR A 142 -7.67 9.17 -18.12
CA THR A 142 -6.85 8.56 -17.08
C THR A 142 -5.81 9.53 -16.54
N LEU A 143 -5.24 10.40 -17.38
CA LEU A 143 -4.33 11.44 -16.98
C LEU A 143 -5.02 12.53 -16.14
N ALA A 144 -6.22 12.95 -16.54
CA ALA A 144 -7.01 13.92 -15.78
C ALA A 144 -7.33 13.40 -14.37
N VAL A 145 -7.78 12.15 -14.26
CA VAL A 145 -8.06 11.50 -12.97
C VAL A 145 -6.78 11.35 -12.15
N HIS A 146 -5.65 10.99 -12.77
CA HIS A 146 -4.35 10.88 -12.11
C HIS A 146 -3.87 12.21 -11.50
N SER A 147 -4.25 13.33 -12.09
CA SER A 147 -3.84 14.67 -11.65
C SER A 147 -4.60 15.15 -10.40
N VAL A 148 -5.72 14.51 -10.06
CA VAL A 148 -6.51 14.86 -8.88
C VAL A 148 -5.88 14.22 -7.64
N PRO A 149 -5.63 14.98 -6.55
CA PRO A 149 -5.20 14.39 -5.28
C PRO A 149 -6.22 13.38 -4.76
N GLU A 150 -5.75 12.27 -4.20
CA GLU A 150 -6.61 11.16 -3.75
C GLU A 150 -7.67 11.57 -2.76
N PHE A 151 -7.30 12.36 -1.76
CA PHE A 151 -8.25 12.84 -0.76
C PHE A 151 -9.35 13.71 -1.39
N ALA A 152 -8.99 14.57 -2.36
CA ALA A 152 -9.95 15.42 -3.06
C ALA A 152 -10.90 14.58 -3.94
N LEU A 153 -10.35 13.56 -4.63
CA LEU A 153 -11.17 12.61 -5.38
C LEU A 153 -12.10 11.83 -4.45
N GLY A 154 -11.60 11.39 -3.30
CA GLY A 154 -12.39 10.67 -2.30
C GLY A 154 -13.55 11.50 -1.77
N VAL A 155 -13.31 12.75 -1.38
CA VAL A 155 -14.35 13.68 -0.95
C VAL A 155 -15.37 13.94 -2.07
N LEU A 156 -14.89 14.15 -3.31
CA LEU A 156 -15.76 14.34 -4.46
C LEU A 156 -16.67 13.14 -4.70
N LEU A 157 -16.11 11.93 -4.71
CA LEU A 157 -16.89 10.71 -4.94
C LEU A 157 -17.87 10.43 -3.80
N ALA A 158 -17.47 10.62 -2.54
CA ALA A 158 -18.36 10.48 -1.38
C ALA A 158 -19.51 11.49 -1.43
N THR A 159 -19.23 12.74 -1.81
CA THR A 159 -20.26 13.78 -1.95
C THR A 159 -21.22 13.46 -3.09
N VAL A 160 -20.72 13.14 -4.28
CA VAL A 160 -21.57 12.93 -5.45
C VAL A 160 -22.36 11.63 -5.32
N PHE A 161 -21.68 10.51 -5.10
CA PHE A 161 -22.33 9.19 -5.11
C PHE A 161 -22.94 8.80 -3.76
N GLY A 162 -22.41 9.33 -2.67
CA GLY A 162 -22.91 9.06 -1.33
C GLY A 162 -24.03 10.01 -0.91
N LEU A 163 -23.78 11.33 -0.95
CA LEU A 163 -24.70 12.32 -0.42
C LEU A 163 -25.73 12.80 -1.45
N TRP A 164 -25.32 13.14 -2.69
CA TRP A 164 -26.26 13.70 -3.68
C TRP A 164 -27.11 12.65 -4.36
N LEU A 165 -26.48 11.55 -4.80
CA LEU A 165 -27.18 10.49 -5.52
C LEU A 165 -27.70 9.38 -4.59
N GLY A 166 -27.12 9.20 -3.41
CA GLY A 166 -27.50 8.17 -2.45
C GLY A 166 -27.31 6.73 -2.98
N TRP A 167 -26.40 6.52 -3.97
CA TRP A 167 -26.20 5.23 -4.61
C TRP A 167 -25.27 4.32 -3.80
N LEU A 168 -24.30 4.91 -3.10
CA LEU A 168 -23.26 4.18 -2.37
C LEU A 168 -23.09 4.79 -0.98
N PRO A 169 -22.70 4.00 0.02
CA PRO A 169 -22.39 4.52 1.35
C PRO A 169 -21.20 5.50 1.27
N PRO A 170 -21.34 6.72 1.84
CA PRO A 170 -20.25 7.70 1.83
C PRO A 170 -19.10 7.35 2.78
N THR A 171 -19.36 6.51 3.80
CA THR A 171 -18.39 6.05 4.80
C THR A 171 -18.73 4.62 5.23
N ALA A 172 -17.77 3.95 5.90
CA ALA A 172 -17.95 2.60 6.45
C ALA A 172 -18.39 2.61 7.92
N VAL A 173 -18.87 3.73 8.44
CA VAL A 173 -19.30 3.83 9.85
C VAL A 173 -20.46 2.87 10.13
N GLY A 174 -20.24 1.96 11.10
CA GLY A 174 -21.26 0.98 11.52
C GLY A 174 -21.47 -0.18 10.55
N ALA A 175 -20.72 -0.24 9.45
CA ALA A 175 -20.78 -1.32 8.47
C ALA A 175 -19.54 -2.22 8.57
N ASP A 176 -19.73 -3.51 8.37
CA ASP A 176 -18.61 -4.45 8.23
C ASP A 176 -18.29 -4.62 6.74
N PRO A 177 -17.07 -4.26 6.29
CA PRO A 177 -16.66 -4.38 4.89
C PRO A 177 -16.76 -5.80 4.31
N LEU A 178 -16.77 -6.85 5.17
CA LEU A 178 -16.92 -8.25 4.74
C LEU A 178 -18.37 -8.61 4.42
N THR A 179 -19.31 -8.07 5.16
CA THR A 179 -20.74 -8.34 4.98
C THR A 179 -21.42 -7.34 4.05
N GLU A 180 -20.90 -6.11 4.01
CA GLU A 180 -21.43 -5.01 3.20
C GLU A 180 -20.38 -4.47 2.21
N PRO A 181 -20.03 -5.22 1.14
CA PRO A 181 -18.96 -4.83 0.21
C PRO A 181 -19.21 -3.50 -0.53
N ALA A 182 -20.44 -2.98 -0.50
CA ALA A 182 -20.77 -1.67 -1.09
C ALA A 182 -19.95 -0.52 -0.48
N VAL A 183 -19.56 -0.62 0.81
CA VAL A 183 -18.74 0.39 1.49
C VAL A 183 -17.31 0.46 0.95
N LEU A 184 -16.84 -0.58 0.25
CA LEU A 184 -15.52 -0.62 -0.36
C LEU A 184 -15.47 0.00 -1.76
N VAL A 185 -16.61 0.22 -2.41
CA VAL A 185 -16.66 0.66 -3.82
C VAL A 185 -15.98 2.02 -4.01
N LEU A 186 -16.36 3.02 -3.22
CA LEU A 186 -15.75 4.36 -3.31
C LEU A 186 -14.27 4.36 -2.92
N PRO A 187 -13.85 3.75 -1.80
CA PRO A 187 -12.44 3.58 -1.45
C PRO A 187 -11.61 2.91 -2.56
N VAL A 188 -12.10 1.82 -3.14
CA VAL A 188 -11.42 1.11 -4.23
C VAL A 188 -11.29 1.99 -5.47
N LEU A 189 -12.33 2.75 -5.86
CA LEU A 189 -12.27 3.67 -6.98
C LEU A 189 -11.19 4.75 -6.77
N VAL A 190 -11.06 5.28 -5.56
CA VAL A 190 -10.01 6.25 -5.23
C VAL A 190 -8.63 5.62 -5.36
N LEU A 191 -8.41 4.45 -4.75
CA LEU A 191 -7.12 3.77 -4.79
C LEU A 191 -6.72 3.29 -6.18
N VAL A 192 -7.67 2.96 -7.05
CA VAL A 192 -7.42 2.56 -8.43
C VAL A 192 -7.07 3.76 -9.31
N SER A 193 -7.53 4.95 -8.99
CA SER A 193 -7.50 6.15 -9.85
C SER A 193 -6.09 6.53 -10.34
N ARG A 194 -5.10 6.53 -9.48
CA ARG A 194 -3.71 6.89 -9.84
C ARG A 194 -2.96 5.76 -10.55
N PRO A 195 -2.89 4.54 -9.99
CA PRO A 195 -2.10 3.48 -10.60
C PRO A 195 -2.67 2.98 -11.92
N VAL A 196 -3.99 3.10 -12.18
CA VAL A 196 -4.59 2.69 -13.45
C VAL A 196 -4.03 3.46 -14.64
N CYS A 197 -3.74 4.76 -14.48
CA CYS A 197 -3.12 5.57 -15.53
C CYS A 197 -1.73 5.03 -15.90
N THR A 198 -0.88 4.82 -14.90
CA THR A 198 0.49 4.36 -15.11
C THR A 198 0.54 2.95 -15.69
N LEU A 199 -0.22 2.03 -15.10
CA LEU A 199 -0.25 0.62 -15.54
C LEU A 199 -0.86 0.46 -16.93
N SER A 200 -1.97 1.14 -17.24
CA SER A 200 -2.59 1.05 -18.57
C SER A 200 -1.68 1.58 -19.67
N ARG A 201 -0.92 2.65 -19.41
CA ARG A 201 0.06 3.21 -20.35
C ARG A 201 1.24 2.25 -20.59
N LEU A 202 1.73 1.59 -19.54
CA LEU A 202 2.79 0.57 -19.67
C LEU A 202 2.29 -0.63 -20.48
N VAL A 203 1.09 -1.13 -20.18
CA VAL A 203 0.49 -2.23 -20.95
C VAL A 203 0.26 -1.81 -22.41
N ARG A 204 -0.22 -0.57 -22.65
CA ARG A 204 -0.38 -0.02 -23.99
C ARG A 204 0.92 -0.03 -24.78
N ALA A 205 1.99 0.54 -24.19
CA ALA A 205 3.31 0.59 -24.83
C ALA A 205 3.84 -0.83 -25.11
N GLY A 206 3.83 -1.71 -24.11
CA GLY A 206 4.26 -3.10 -24.28
C GLY A 206 3.44 -3.89 -25.32
N MET A 207 2.12 -3.59 -25.46
CA MET A 207 1.28 -4.19 -26.49
C MET A 207 1.64 -3.72 -27.88
N ILE A 208 1.95 -2.43 -28.08
CA ILE A 208 2.40 -1.89 -29.34
C ILE A 208 3.70 -2.56 -29.77
N ASP A 209 4.69 -2.59 -28.87
CA ASP A 209 5.99 -3.22 -29.12
C ASP A 209 5.85 -4.73 -29.41
N ALA A 210 5.05 -5.43 -28.62
CA ALA A 210 4.81 -6.86 -28.82
C ALA A 210 4.13 -7.15 -30.17
N MET A 211 3.14 -6.36 -30.55
CA MET A 211 2.42 -6.52 -31.82
C MET A 211 3.30 -6.22 -33.04
N ALA A 212 4.31 -5.36 -32.91
CA ALA A 212 5.29 -5.05 -33.96
C ALA A 212 6.41 -6.12 -34.05
N SER A 213 6.47 -7.08 -33.15
CA SER A 213 7.55 -8.04 -33.05
C SER A 213 7.52 -9.13 -34.14
N PRO A 214 8.70 -9.68 -34.55
CA PRO A 214 8.78 -10.75 -35.57
C PRO A 214 8.02 -12.03 -35.20
N TYR A 215 7.97 -12.40 -33.91
CA TYR A 215 7.26 -13.60 -33.49
C TYR A 215 5.75 -13.50 -33.65
N VAL A 216 5.18 -12.29 -33.46
CA VAL A 216 3.76 -12.02 -33.69
C VAL A 216 3.46 -12.06 -35.19
N ALA A 217 4.32 -11.47 -36.03
CA ALA A 217 4.18 -11.55 -37.47
C ALA A 217 4.22 -13.00 -37.98
N GLN A 218 5.10 -13.84 -37.40
CA GLN A 218 5.16 -15.27 -37.73
C GLN A 218 3.89 -16.02 -37.30
N ALA A 219 3.37 -15.75 -36.09
CA ALA A 219 2.14 -16.35 -35.60
C ALA A 219 0.91 -15.98 -36.51
N GLN A 220 0.89 -14.74 -37.01
CA GLN A 220 -0.12 -14.30 -37.99
C GLN A 220 -0.02 -15.09 -39.28
N ARG A 221 1.21 -15.30 -39.81
CA ARG A 221 1.43 -16.11 -41.04
C ARG A 221 0.99 -17.56 -40.87
N CYS A 222 1.10 -18.09 -39.63
CA CYS A 222 0.60 -19.42 -39.26
C CYS A 222 -0.92 -19.47 -39.04
N GLY A 223 -1.68 -18.39 -39.32
CA GLY A 223 -3.14 -18.36 -39.25
C GLY A 223 -3.72 -18.16 -37.85
N VAL A 224 -2.91 -17.73 -36.86
CA VAL A 224 -3.42 -17.45 -35.50
C VAL A 224 -4.35 -16.26 -35.52
N GLY A 225 -5.62 -16.44 -35.12
CA GLY A 225 -6.63 -15.40 -35.11
C GLY A 225 -6.27 -14.21 -34.18
N GLY A 226 -6.66 -13.00 -34.58
CA GLY A 226 -6.24 -11.76 -33.94
C GLY A 226 -6.59 -11.62 -32.44
N ALA A 227 -7.69 -12.23 -31.97
CA ALA A 227 -7.98 -12.26 -30.54
C ALA A 227 -6.94 -13.12 -29.76
N ARG A 228 -6.70 -14.35 -30.23
CA ARG A 228 -5.72 -15.25 -29.63
C ARG A 228 -4.31 -14.67 -29.69
N LEU A 229 -3.97 -13.99 -30.78
CA LEU A 229 -2.69 -13.32 -30.96
C LEU A 229 -2.46 -12.25 -29.88
N ARG A 230 -3.46 -11.42 -29.61
CA ARG A 230 -3.38 -10.36 -28.58
C ARG A 230 -3.30 -10.91 -27.15
N TRP A 231 -4.26 -11.79 -26.80
CA TRP A 231 -4.40 -12.23 -25.41
C TRP A 231 -3.42 -13.34 -25.01
N ALA A 232 -3.10 -14.27 -25.93
CA ALA A 232 -2.26 -15.41 -25.61
C ALA A 232 -0.77 -15.22 -26.00
N HIS A 233 -0.46 -14.36 -26.97
CA HIS A 233 0.91 -14.19 -27.47
C HIS A 233 1.50 -12.81 -27.16
N ALA A 234 0.75 -11.72 -27.41
CA ALA A 234 1.28 -10.37 -27.20
C ALA A 234 1.19 -9.94 -25.74
N LEU A 235 0.02 -10.08 -25.09
CA LEU A 235 -0.21 -9.59 -23.73
C LEU A 235 0.76 -10.16 -22.67
N PRO A 236 1.09 -11.47 -22.64
CA PRO A 236 2.04 -11.97 -21.65
C PRO A 236 3.42 -11.30 -21.72
N ASN A 237 3.88 -10.96 -22.93
CA ASN A 237 5.13 -10.25 -23.14
C ASN A 237 4.99 -8.74 -22.81
N ALA A 238 3.85 -8.15 -23.13
CA ALA A 238 3.53 -6.76 -22.81
C ALA A 238 3.41 -6.50 -21.31
N LEU A 239 3.07 -7.53 -20.52
CA LEU A 239 2.94 -7.41 -19.06
C LEU A 239 4.29 -7.43 -18.32
N ALA A 240 5.40 -7.81 -18.95
CA ALA A 240 6.70 -7.88 -18.29
C ALA A 240 7.14 -6.54 -17.65
N PRO A 241 7.13 -5.38 -18.35
CA PRO A 241 7.40 -4.09 -17.73
C PRO A 241 6.31 -3.65 -16.73
N ALA A 242 5.05 -4.04 -16.97
CA ALA A 242 3.96 -3.74 -16.05
C ALA A 242 4.08 -4.51 -14.72
N ALA A 243 4.62 -5.72 -14.72
CA ALA A 243 4.84 -6.52 -13.50
C ALA A 243 5.77 -5.81 -12.50
N GLN A 244 6.84 -5.15 -12.98
CA GLN A 244 7.71 -4.34 -12.12
C GLN A 244 6.98 -3.12 -11.54
N GLN A 245 6.06 -2.51 -12.32
CA GLN A 245 5.27 -1.40 -11.84
C GLN A 245 4.21 -1.84 -10.81
N VAL A 246 3.65 -3.05 -10.92
CA VAL A 246 2.74 -3.61 -9.90
C VAL A 246 3.43 -3.68 -8.55
N ALA A 247 4.71 -4.07 -8.52
CA ALA A 247 5.52 -4.05 -7.29
C ALA A 247 5.51 -2.66 -6.62
N ARG A 248 5.86 -1.64 -7.39
CA ARG A 248 5.84 -0.24 -6.89
C ARG A 248 4.44 0.23 -6.51
N THR A 249 3.42 -0.28 -7.18
CA THR A 249 2.03 0.02 -6.85
C THR A 249 1.64 -0.60 -5.51
N CYS A 250 2.14 -1.78 -5.16
CA CYS A 250 1.90 -2.37 -3.84
C CYS A 250 2.50 -1.50 -2.71
N ASP A 251 3.72 -0.99 -2.88
CA ASP A 251 4.32 -0.05 -1.93
C ASP A 251 3.51 1.23 -1.79
N TRP A 252 3.08 1.78 -2.92
CA TRP A 252 2.25 2.98 -2.93
C TRP A 252 0.88 2.73 -2.29
N LEU A 253 0.25 1.56 -2.51
CA LEU A 253 -1.02 1.18 -1.88
C LEU A 253 -0.93 1.19 -0.36
N LEU A 254 0.19 0.76 0.23
CA LEU A 254 0.37 0.79 1.68
C LEU A 254 0.24 2.22 2.25
N SER A 255 0.76 3.22 1.54
CA SER A 255 0.63 4.63 1.94
C SER A 255 -0.75 5.20 1.60
N GLY A 256 -1.29 4.89 0.42
CA GLY A 256 -2.60 5.37 -0.04
C GLY A 256 -3.76 4.83 0.78
N VAL A 257 -3.66 3.57 1.22
CA VAL A 257 -4.67 2.94 2.09
C VAL A 257 -4.85 3.71 3.39
N ILE A 258 -3.78 4.24 4.01
CA ILE A 258 -3.86 5.02 5.26
C ILE A 258 -4.81 6.22 5.09
N VAL A 259 -4.61 7.00 4.02
CA VAL A 259 -5.42 8.20 3.75
C VAL A 259 -6.87 7.83 3.43
N VAL A 260 -7.06 6.78 2.65
CA VAL A 260 -8.40 6.34 2.21
C VAL A 260 -9.18 5.71 3.37
N GLU A 261 -8.53 4.90 4.22
CA GLU A 261 -9.17 4.36 5.41
C GLU A 261 -9.62 5.46 6.37
N ALA A 262 -8.76 6.45 6.63
CA ALA A 262 -9.11 7.59 7.48
C ALA A 262 -10.27 8.41 6.89
N LEU A 263 -10.27 8.64 5.56
CA LEU A 263 -11.31 9.42 4.88
C LEU A 263 -12.67 8.73 4.90
N PHE A 264 -12.71 7.42 4.64
CA PHE A 264 -13.95 6.63 4.58
C PHE A 264 -14.31 5.96 5.91
N VAL A 265 -13.53 6.22 6.97
CA VAL A 265 -13.72 5.67 8.33
C VAL A 265 -13.76 4.13 8.31
N ILE A 266 -12.86 3.52 7.54
CA ILE A 266 -12.68 2.07 7.53
C ILE A 266 -11.82 1.70 8.76
N PRO A 267 -12.24 0.73 9.60
CA PRO A 267 -11.51 0.38 10.82
C PRO A 267 -10.25 -0.46 10.51
N GLY A 268 -9.33 0.12 9.74
CA GLY A 268 -8.08 -0.50 9.30
C GLY A 268 -6.85 0.04 10.04
N LEU A 269 -5.67 -0.46 9.65
CA LEU A 269 -4.39 -0.04 10.24
C LEU A 269 -4.10 1.44 10.01
N GLY A 270 -4.53 2.00 8.88
CA GLY A 270 -4.35 3.42 8.58
C GLY A 270 -5.11 4.31 9.54
N THR A 271 -6.38 4.00 9.82
CA THR A 271 -7.20 4.73 10.79
C THR A 271 -6.59 4.63 12.19
N VAL A 272 -6.18 3.42 12.61
CA VAL A 272 -5.49 3.22 13.89
C VAL A 272 -4.23 4.09 13.99
N LEU A 273 -3.43 4.18 12.91
CA LEU A 273 -2.23 5.02 12.90
C LEU A 273 -2.58 6.52 13.04
N VAL A 274 -3.56 7.00 12.29
CA VAL A 274 -3.98 8.41 12.34
C VAL A 274 -4.47 8.77 13.75
N ASP A 275 -5.31 7.91 14.35
CA ASP A 275 -5.84 8.11 15.69
C ASP A 275 -4.71 8.09 16.76
N ALA A 276 -3.77 7.14 16.63
CA ALA A 276 -2.63 7.04 17.54
C ALA A 276 -1.71 8.27 17.46
N VAL A 277 -1.46 8.80 16.26
CA VAL A 277 -0.68 10.03 16.06
C VAL A 277 -1.41 11.22 16.66
N ALA A 278 -2.72 11.36 16.43
CA ALA A 278 -3.53 12.43 16.99
C ALA A 278 -3.57 12.39 18.53
N ALA A 279 -3.66 11.18 19.09
CA ALA A 279 -3.66 10.94 20.53
C ALA A 279 -2.26 10.95 21.18
N ARG A 280 -1.18 11.09 20.40
CA ARG A 280 0.22 10.97 20.83
C ARG A 280 0.53 9.63 21.52
N ASP A 281 -0.12 8.56 21.06
CA ASP A 281 0.09 7.21 21.59
C ASP A 281 1.35 6.57 20.98
N VAL A 282 2.49 6.94 21.53
CA VAL A 282 3.83 6.60 21.04
C VAL A 282 4.01 5.09 20.83
N PRO A 283 3.66 4.18 21.78
CA PRO A 283 3.83 2.75 21.56
C PRO A 283 3.02 2.21 20.38
N VAL A 284 1.79 2.71 20.18
CA VAL A 284 0.96 2.30 19.02
C VAL A 284 1.60 2.77 17.73
N VAL A 285 2.06 4.04 17.65
CA VAL A 285 2.75 4.57 16.46
C VAL A 285 4.02 3.77 16.14
N GLN A 286 4.82 3.45 17.14
CA GLN A 286 6.05 2.66 16.99
C GLN A 286 5.72 1.23 16.51
N GLY A 287 4.77 0.55 17.13
CA GLY A 287 4.31 -0.78 16.73
C GLY A 287 3.78 -0.79 15.30
N MET A 288 3.03 0.23 14.90
CA MET A 288 2.55 0.41 13.52
C MET A 288 3.71 0.61 12.54
N ALA A 289 4.74 1.38 12.90
CA ALA A 289 5.92 1.58 12.07
C ALA A 289 6.66 0.26 11.81
N VAL A 290 6.80 -0.61 12.82
CA VAL A 290 7.35 -1.96 12.67
C VAL A 290 6.55 -2.78 11.69
N VAL A 291 5.22 -2.82 11.87
CA VAL A 291 4.34 -3.64 11.02
C VAL A 291 4.34 -3.14 9.59
N PHE A 292 4.21 -1.85 9.35
CA PHE A 292 4.31 -1.29 8.00
C PHE A 292 5.68 -1.55 7.37
N GLY A 293 6.77 -1.44 8.14
CA GLY A 293 8.11 -1.79 7.68
C GLY A 293 8.20 -3.26 7.24
N VAL A 294 7.72 -4.19 8.06
CA VAL A 294 7.71 -5.62 7.75
C VAL A 294 6.82 -5.92 6.53
N VAL A 295 5.61 -5.36 6.48
CA VAL A 295 4.68 -5.54 5.36
C VAL A 295 5.29 -5.01 4.06
N THR A 296 5.95 -3.84 4.09
CA THR A 296 6.65 -3.27 2.93
C THR A 296 7.76 -4.20 2.44
N VAL A 297 8.59 -4.74 3.35
CA VAL A 297 9.66 -5.68 2.99
C VAL A 297 9.10 -6.95 2.36
N LEU A 298 8.03 -7.52 2.93
CA LEU A 298 7.39 -8.72 2.41
C LEU A 298 6.69 -8.47 1.06
N ALA A 299 6.02 -7.34 0.91
CA ALA A 299 5.38 -6.92 -0.34
C ALA A 299 6.42 -6.76 -1.45
N ASN A 300 7.52 -6.06 -1.18
CA ASN A 300 8.62 -5.86 -2.12
C ASN A 300 9.28 -7.18 -2.51
N LEU A 301 9.53 -8.07 -1.55
CA LEU A 301 10.10 -9.39 -1.83
C LEU A 301 9.15 -10.21 -2.70
N GLY A 302 7.85 -10.22 -2.38
CA GLY A 302 6.83 -10.90 -3.17
C GLY A 302 6.76 -10.36 -4.60
N ALA A 303 6.76 -9.05 -4.75
CA ALA A 303 6.74 -8.35 -6.03
C ALA A 303 8.00 -8.64 -6.88
N ASP A 304 9.18 -8.64 -6.26
CA ASP A 304 10.44 -9.01 -6.93
C ASP A 304 10.46 -10.48 -7.39
N LEU A 305 9.87 -11.39 -6.60
CA LEU A 305 9.74 -12.81 -6.99
C LEU A 305 8.79 -12.97 -8.20
N VAL A 306 7.67 -12.26 -8.18
CA VAL A 306 6.71 -12.24 -9.31
C VAL A 306 7.36 -11.64 -10.54
N ALA A 307 8.04 -10.48 -10.43
CA ALA A 307 8.72 -9.83 -11.55
C ALA A 307 9.77 -10.77 -12.19
N ARG A 308 10.55 -11.50 -11.39
CA ARG A 308 11.52 -12.50 -11.89
C ARG A 308 10.87 -13.66 -12.62
N ARG A 309 9.67 -14.06 -12.23
CA ARG A 309 8.92 -15.12 -12.91
C ARG A 309 8.51 -14.73 -14.33
N PHE A 310 8.24 -13.43 -14.53
CA PHE A 310 7.80 -12.86 -15.81
C PHE A 310 8.94 -12.21 -16.61
N ALA A 311 10.12 -12.00 -16.01
CA ALA A 311 11.28 -11.44 -16.75
C ALA A 311 11.72 -12.38 -17.87
N PRO A 312 11.91 -11.89 -19.10
CA PRO A 312 12.49 -12.67 -20.18
C PRO A 312 13.89 -13.17 -19.79
N ARG A 313 14.19 -14.42 -20.11
CA ARG A 313 15.46 -15.07 -19.76
C ARG A 313 16.73 -14.38 -20.29
N ALA A 314 16.59 -13.37 -21.15
CA ALA A 314 17.71 -12.65 -21.76
C ALA A 314 18.40 -11.62 -20.83
N GLU A 315 17.74 -11.14 -19.78
CA GLU A 315 18.31 -10.12 -18.87
C GLU A 315 19.10 -10.72 -17.68
N VAL A 316 19.16 -12.03 -17.55
CA VAL A 316 19.81 -12.72 -16.42
C VAL A 316 21.31 -12.95 -16.64
N VAL A 317 21.86 -12.49 -17.76
CA VAL A 317 23.28 -12.76 -18.17
C VAL A 317 24.14 -11.47 -18.12
N ALA A 318 23.67 -10.39 -17.51
CA ALA A 318 24.48 -9.17 -17.29
C ALA A 318 24.77 -8.97 -15.80
#